data_cd8e9b928b5ba902a0bebfed9a9c1f83
#
_entry.id   cd8e9b928b5ba902a0bebfed9a9c1f83
#
_cell.length_a   1.000
_cell.length_b   1.000
_cell.length_c   1.000
_cell.angle_alpha   90.00
_cell.angle_beta   90.00
_cell.angle_gamma   90.00
#
_symmetry.space_group_name_H-M   'P 1'
#
loop_
_entity.id
_entity.type
_entity.pdbx_description
1 polymer ?
#
loop_
_entity_poly.entity_id
_entity_poly.type
_entity_poly.pdbx_seq_one_letter_code
_entity_poly.pdbx_strand_id
1 'polypeptide(L)'
;MSKSGLSAAIALGLGFCVSAVHAVPTIPEASGWSGHVNLAVGAGGSESNMLASLGSVDLGDDRISSLDEDAGSEDLVMPIVQFEVAYTLGDSATQFYLGNQVADYLNFDLETTLETHLGIRQAIPDIGAVDFSLATTPLATDVWKDPYLVDQRRGDTERTSTGVKISWDDILSTRFEFEWVGKEIELDDEESGTSSSLGLSRAQQRQLRRTGDVDRFTLHYDWQINERHRLVPGIGYTDYQLDGDAMAEDGFALHLKHLYDLGRWRLVTKLSYEDVESDEINPIY
;
A
#
# COMPACT_ATOMS: atom_id res chain seq x y z
N MET A 1 -17.16 4.14 -23.29
CA MET A 1 -16.30 2.97 -23.54
C MET A 1 -15.21 3.04 -22.50
N SER A 2 -15.38 2.29 -21.42
CA SER A 2 -14.39 2.19 -20.33
C SER A 2 -13.10 1.64 -20.92
N LYS A 3 -12.01 2.37 -20.79
CA LYS A 3 -10.67 1.81 -21.01
C LYS A 3 -10.22 1.25 -19.66
N SER A 4 -10.48 -0.05 -19.45
CA SER A 4 -9.84 -0.79 -18.37
C SER A 4 -8.33 -0.65 -18.53
N GLY A 5 -7.71 0.08 -17.63
CA GLY A 5 -6.26 0.20 -17.58
C GLY A 5 -5.66 -1.13 -17.08
N LEU A 6 -5.00 -1.87 -17.97
CA LEU A 6 -4.26 -3.07 -17.60
C LEU A 6 -2.96 -2.63 -16.93
N SER A 7 -2.94 -2.55 -15.61
CA SER A 7 -1.72 -2.29 -14.84
C SER A 7 -1.14 -3.62 -14.36
N ALA A 8 -0.07 -4.07 -14.99
CA ALA A 8 0.70 -5.22 -14.53
C ALA A 8 1.99 -4.72 -13.87
N ALA A 9 2.05 -4.77 -12.55
CA ALA A 9 3.27 -4.47 -11.80
C ALA A 9 4.05 -5.76 -11.52
N ILE A 10 5.30 -5.83 -11.97
CA ILE A 10 6.24 -6.90 -11.60
C ILE A 10 7.23 -6.32 -10.62
N ALA A 11 7.13 -6.73 -9.37
CA ALA A 11 8.05 -6.32 -8.34
C ALA A 11 9.05 -7.44 -8.02
N LEU A 12 10.34 -7.17 -8.20
CA LEU A 12 11.42 -8.07 -7.84
C LEU A 12 12.17 -7.48 -6.64
N GLY A 13 11.94 -8.03 -5.44
CA GLY A 13 12.65 -7.62 -4.23
C GLY A 13 13.74 -8.63 -3.85
N LEU A 14 14.98 -8.17 -3.69
CA LEU A 14 16.05 -8.92 -3.03
C LEU A 14 16.13 -8.46 -1.58
N GLY A 15 15.47 -9.17 -0.68
CA GLY A 15 15.48 -8.85 0.76
C GLY A 15 16.54 -9.61 1.53
N PHE A 16 17.32 -8.88 2.32
CA PHE A 16 18.13 -9.43 3.41
C PHE A 16 17.28 -9.41 4.66
N CYS A 17 17.10 -10.54 5.26
CA CYS A 17 16.56 -10.82 6.59
C CYS A 17 15.27 -11.62 6.63
N VAL A 18 15.36 -12.62 7.45
CA VAL A 18 14.37 -13.64 7.71
C VAL A 18 13.33 -13.08 8.67
N SER A 19 12.31 -12.46 8.14
CA SER A 19 11.05 -12.30 8.87
C SER A 19 9.99 -13.17 8.23
N ALA A 20 9.14 -13.76 9.02
CA ALA A 20 8.05 -14.60 8.54
C ALA A 20 7.18 -13.77 7.57
N VAL A 21 6.72 -14.41 6.52
CA VAL A 21 5.87 -13.79 5.49
C VAL A 21 4.40 -14.10 5.82
N HIS A 22 4.07 -14.21 7.09
CA HIS A 22 2.70 -14.24 7.57
C HIS A 22 2.22 -12.80 7.78
N ALA A 23 0.95 -12.53 7.58
CA ALA A 23 0.35 -11.23 7.87
C ALA A 23 0.46 -10.92 9.38
N VAL A 24 0.41 -11.95 10.23
CA VAL A 24 0.72 -11.84 11.67
C VAL A 24 2.03 -12.58 11.98
N PRO A 25 3.07 -11.89 12.44
CA PRO A 25 4.30 -12.54 12.89
C PRO A 25 4.08 -13.51 14.06
N THR A 26 4.90 -14.56 14.13
CA THR A 26 4.84 -15.53 15.23
C THR A 26 5.07 -14.84 16.58
N ILE A 27 4.13 -14.99 17.51
CA ILE A 27 4.20 -14.43 18.85
C ILE A 27 5.14 -15.29 19.71
N PRO A 28 6.17 -14.70 20.36
CA PRO A 28 7.06 -15.45 21.26
C PRO A 28 6.30 -16.05 22.45
N GLU A 29 6.69 -17.27 22.87
CA GLU A 29 6.12 -17.92 24.06
C GLU A 29 6.56 -17.25 25.36
N ALA A 30 7.74 -16.65 25.38
CA ALA A 30 8.31 -16.01 26.58
C ALA A 30 7.85 -14.55 26.70
N SER A 31 7.46 -14.15 27.90
CA SER A 31 7.14 -12.74 28.19
C SER A 31 8.40 -11.88 28.10
N GLY A 32 8.27 -10.67 27.53
CA GLY A 32 9.37 -9.71 27.50
C GLY A 32 9.39 -8.83 26.27
N TRP A 33 10.40 -7.98 26.22
CA TRP A 33 10.65 -7.09 25.09
C TRP A 33 11.35 -7.83 23.95
N SER A 34 10.95 -7.53 22.74
CA SER A 34 11.60 -7.94 21.49
C SER A 34 11.60 -6.78 20.52
N GLY A 35 12.44 -6.86 19.49
CA GLY A 35 12.44 -5.86 18.45
C GLY A 35 13.54 -6.12 17.45
N HIS A 36 13.41 -5.44 16.30
CA HIS A 36 14.38 -5.49 15.21
C HIS A 36 14.42 -4.17 14.44
N VAL A 37 15.53 -3.96 13.77
CA VAL A 37 15.68 -2.91 12.74
C VAL A 37 16.33 -3.56 11.54
N ASN A 38 15.70 -3.42 10.38
CA ASN A 38 16.25 -3.87 9.12
C ASN A 38 16.46 -2.65 8.21
N LEU A 39 17.58 -2.63 7.52
CA LEU A 39 17.92 -1.60 6.55
C LEU A 39 18.09 -2.26 5.18
N ALA A 40 17.42 -1.71 4.18
CA ALA A 40 17.53 -2.17 2.81
C ALA A 40 17.57 -0.99 1.84
N VAL A 41 17.83 -1.26 0.57
CA VAL A 41 17.73 -0.30 -0.53
C VAL A 41 16.76 -0.89 -1.53
N GLY A 42 15.74 -0.14 -1.87
CA GLY A 42 14.82 -0.42 -2.96
C GLY A 42 15.22 0.32 -4.23
N ALA A 43 14.97 -0.29 -5.38
CA ALA A 43 15.05 0.35 -6.67
C ALA A 43 13.82 -0.01 -7.50
N GLY A 44 13.29 0.97 -8.23
CA GLY A 44 12.08 0.80 -9.03
C GLY A 44 11.94 1.93 -10.04
N GLY A 45 10.82 1.97 -10.75
CA GLY A 45 10.43 3.08 -11.61
C GLY A 45 9.02 3.54 -11.22
N SER A 46 8.76 4.82 -11.38
CA SER A 46 7.43 5.41 -11.23
C SER A 46 7.04 6.12 -12.52
N GLU A 47 5.80 5.94 -12.93
CA GLU A 47 5.17 6.65 -14.04
C GLU A 47 3.83 7.17 -13.53
N SER A 48 3.76 8.43 -13.10
CA SER A 48 2.52 9.01 -12.58
C SER A 48 2.44 10.51 -12.81
N ASN A 49 1.31 10.98 -13.33
CA ASN A 49 0.98 12.40 -13.39
C ASN A 49 0.27 12.92 -12.12
N MET A 50 0.02 12.06 -11.14
CA MET A 50 -0.65 12.42 -9.88
C MET A 50 0.32 12.67 -8.73
N LEU A 51 1.46 11.95 -8.71
CA LEU A 51 2.46 12.04 -7.67
C LEU A 51 3.49 13.13 -7.98
N ALA A 52 3.94 13.85 -6.97
CA ALA A 52 4.99 14.86 -7.07
C ALA A 52 6.32 14.31 -6.54
N SER A 53 6.36 13.89 -5.26
CA SER A 53 7.56 13.32 -4.66
C SER A 53 7.25 12.37 -3.50
N LEU A 54 8.26 11.58 -3.13
CA LEU A 54 8.25 10.76 -1.94
C LEU A 54 9.48 11.08 -1.10
N GLY A 55 9.30 11.88 -0.06
CA GLY A 55 10.40 12.41 0.74
C GLY A 55 11.32 13.31 -0.09
N SER A 56 12.51 12.82 -0.42
CA SER A 56 13.49 13.59 -1.24
C SER A 56 13.61 13.10 -2.69
N VAL A 57 12.71 12.23 -3.12
CA VAL A 57 12.74 11.62 -4.46
C VAL A 57 11.59 12.16 -5.28
N ASP A 58 11.91 12.84 -6.39
CA ASP A 58 10.93 13.30 -7.36
C ASP A 58 10.32 12.09 -8.09
N LEU A 59 8.99 12.07 -8.24
CA LEU A 59 8.23 10.96 -8.84
C LEU A 59 7.49 11.36 -10.11
N GLY A 60 7.40 12.65 -10.42
CA GLY A 60 6.70 13.14 -11.59
C GLY A 60 7.15 14.54 -12.00
N ASP A 61 6.83 14.91 -13.25
CA ASP A 61 7.20 16.17 -13.84
C ASP A 61 6.46 17.35 -13.18
N ASP A 62 7.15 18.42 -12.85
CA ASP A 62 6.56 19.66 -12.33
C ASP A 62 5.77 20.45 -13.38
N ARG A 63 5.80 20.03 -14.64
CA ARG A 63 5.09 20.64 -15.77
C ARG A 63 4.72 19.57 -16.80
N ILE A 64 3.48 19.59 -17.26
CA ILE A 64 3.01 18.84 -18.41
C ILE A 64 2.59 19.81 -19.52
N SER A 65 2.76 19.43 -20.77
CA SER A 65 2.40 20.22 -21.94
C SER A 65 1.01 19.89 -22.48
N SER A 66 0.46 18.75 -22.11
CA SER A 66 -0.85 18.25 -22.52
C SER A 66 -1.42 17.31 -21.47
N LEU A 67 -2.74 17.21 -21.39
CA LEU A 67 -3.43 16.21 -20.55
C LEU A 67 -3.30 14.78 -21.09
N ASP A 68 -3.03 14.63 -22.38
CA ASP A 68 -2.81 13.35 -23.06
C ASP A 68 -1.29 12.97 -23.11
N GLU A 69 -0.44 13.73 -22.44
CA GLU A 69 0.99 13.41 -22.36
C GLU A 69 1.21 12.19 -21.47
N ASP A 70 2.05 11.26 -21.96
CA ASP A 70 2.46 10.12 -21.13
C ASP A 70 3.15 10.63 -19.87
N ALA A 71 2.89 9.99 -18.74
CA ALA A 71 3.55 10.32 -17.50
C ALA A 71 5.07 10.14 -17.62
N GLY A 72 5.82 11.09 -17.07
CA GLY A 72 7.28 10.97 -17.00
C GLY A 72 7.67 9.69 -16.26
N SER A 73 8.68 9.00 -16.76
CA SER A 73 9.23 7.80 -16.10
C SER A 73 10.45 8.20 -15.28
N GLU A 74 10.38 8.01 -13.98
CA GLU A 74 11.45 8.32 -13.04
C GLU A 74 12.01 7.05 -12.40
N ASP A 75 13.35 6.92 -12.41
CA ASP A 75 14.05 5.85 -11.71
C ASP A 75 14.13 6.18 -10.21
N LEU A 76 13.60 5.31 -9.39
CA LEU A 76 13.53 5.46 -7.95
C LEU A 76 14.57 4.59 -7.25
N VAL A 77 15.40 5.20 -6.40
CA VAL A 77 16.26 4.49 -5.45
C VAL A 77 16.00 5.06 -4.06
N MET A 78 15.46 4.23 -3.16
CA MET A 78 15.10 4.67 -1.82
C MET A 78 15.69 3.77 -0.73
N PRO A 79 16.08 4.34 0.42
CA PRO A 79 16.36 3.56 1.60
C PRO A 79 15.05 3.01 2.18
N ILE A 80 15.06 1.74 2.53
CA ILE A 80 13.95 1.08 3.22
C ILE A 80 14.38 0.84 4.66
N VAL A 81 13.65 1.40 5.61
CA VAL A 81 13.88 1.23 7.04
C VAL A 81 12.69 0.49 7.62
N GLN A 82 12.92 -0.73 8.05
CA GLN A 82 11.92 -1.51 8.78
C GLN A 82 12.33 -1.63 10.23
N PHE A 83 11.38 -1.39 11.14
CA PHE A 83 11.61 -1.56 12.58
C PHE A 83 10.35 -2.11 13.25
N GLU A 84 10.56 -2.79 14.35
CA GLU A 84 9.51 -3.16 15.27
C GLU A 84 10.07 -3.20 16.69
N VAL A 85 9.30 -2.69 17.65
CA VAL A 85 9.48 -2.87 19.08
C VAL A 85 8.19 -3.47 19.61
N ALA A 86 8.30 -4.58 20.34
CA ALA A 86 7.15 -5.30 20.85
C ALA A 86 7.35 -5.77 22.27
N TYR A 87 6.25 -5.90 23.01
CA TYR A 87 6.21 -6.51 24.33
C TYR A 87 5.22 -7.67 24.35
N THR A 88 5.71 -8.86 24.68
CA THR A 88 4.91 -10.08 24.73
C THR A 88 4.49 -10.43 26.14
N LEU A 89 3.24 -10.82 26.31
CA LEU A 89 2.68 -11.49 27.47
C LEU A 89 2.57 -12.99 27.13
N GLY A 90 3.59 -13.77 27.45
CA GLY A 90 3.70 -15.18 27.03
C GLY A 90 2.55 -16.05 27.49
N ASP A 91 2.10 -15.91 28.76
CA ASP A 91 1.01 -16.71 29.34
C ASP A 91 -0.32 -16.56 28.58
N SER A 92 -0.56 -15.41 27.95
CA SER A 92 -1.77 -15.13 27.16
C SER A 92 -1.53 -15.15 25.65
N ALA A 93 -0.31 -15.40 25.20
CA ALA A 93 0.09 -15.29 23.80
C ALA A 93 -0.36 -13.96 23.15
N THR A 94 -0.22 -12.86 23.89
CA THR A 94 -0.59 -11.51 23.48
C THR A 94 0.66 -10.67 23.29
N GLN A 95 0.72 -9.89 22.23
CA GLN A 95 1.85 -8.99 21.96
C GLN A 95 1.34 -7.60 21.58
N PHE A 96 1.88 -6.58 22.23
CA PHE A 96 1.73 -5.18 21.85
C PHE A 96 2.94 -4.78 21.04
N TYR A 97 2.75 -4.00 19.97
CA TYR A 97 3.87 -3.59 19.13
C TYR A 97 3.71 -2.18 18.56
N LEU A 98 4.84 -1.59 18.22
CA LEU A 98 4.99 -0.38 17.42
C LEU A 98 6.03 -0.67 16.33
N GLY A 99 5.71 -0.42 15.07
CA GLY A 99 6.62 -0.66 13.97
C GLY A 99 5.96 -0.51 12.62
N ASN A 100 6.72 -0.79 11.57
CA ASN A 100 6.22 -0.95 10.22
C ASN A 100 6.37 -2.40 9.75
N GLN A 101 5.46 -2.87 8.91
CA GLN A 101 5.42 -4.27 8.51
C GLN A 101 6.16 -4.50 7.19
N VAL A 102 6.83 -5.67 7.05
CA VAL A 102 7.52 -6.04 5.79
C VAL A 102 6.53 -6.23 4.65
N ALA A 103 5.33 -6.70 4.95
CA ALA A 103 4.29 -6.91 3.95
C ALA A 103 3.98 -5.63 3.17
N ASP A 104 4.05 -4.48 3.83
CA ASP A 104 3.79 -3.17 3.25
C ASP A 104 4.80 -2.85 2.15
N TYR A 105 6.08 -3.18 2.35
CA TYR A 105 7.12 -3.01 1.31
C TYR A 105 7.00 -3.98 0.13
N LEU A 106 6.44 -5.16 0.36
CA LEU A 106 6.27 -6.17 -0.70
C LEU A 106 5.04 -5.91 -1.58
N ASN A 107 4.11 -5.10 -1.10
CA ASN A 107 2.93 -4.74 -1.87
C ASN A 107 3.21 -3.68 -2.94
N PHE A 108 4.35 -2.98 -2.88
CA PHE A 108 4.71 -1.85 -3.76
C PHE A 108 3.61 -0.80 -3.91
N ASP A 109 2.71 -0.78 -2.95
CA ASP A 109 1.76 0.28 -2.79
C ASP A 109 2.49 1.43 -2.08
N LEU A 110 2.73 2.52 -2.77
CA LEU A 110 3.39 3.71 -2.21
C LEU A 110 2.65 4.24 -0.97
N GLU A 111 1.37 3.92 -0.84
CA GLU A 111 0.57 4.32 0.30
C GLU A 111 0.87 3.50 1.56
N THR A 112 1.22 2.21 1.40
CA THR A 112 1.47 1.29 2.54
C THR A 112 2.93 1.16 2.94
N THR A 113 3.87 1.50 2.06
CA THR A 113 5.31 1.33 2.32
C THR A 113 5.85 2.20 3.45
N LEU A 114 5.21 3.30 3.78
CA LEU A 114 5.66 4.27 4.77
C LEU A 114 4.79 4.31 6.04
N GLU A 115 3.88 3.35 6.21
CA GLU A 115 3.02 3.32 7.39
C GLU A 115 3.73 2.84 8.64
N THR A 116 3.33 3.44 9.76
CA THR A 116 3.70 2.99 11.10
C THR A 116 2.44 2.50 11.81
N HIS A 117 2.54 1.32 12.40
CA HIS A 117 1.46 0.63 13.08
C HIS A 117 1.70 0.59 14.58
N LEU A 118 0.65 0.90 15.35
CA LEU A 118 0.56 0.62 16.78
C LEU A 118 -0.53 -0.43 16.98
N GLY A 119 -0.17 -1.61 17.44
CA GLY A 119 -1.12 -2.71 17.43
C GLY A 119 -0.98 -3.72 18.55
N ILE A 120 -1.91 -4.66 18.52
CA ILE A 120 -2.00 -5.82 19.41
C ILE A 120 -2.19 -7.07 18.56
N ARG A 121 -1.40 -8.11 18.84
CA ARG A 121 -1.50 -9.44 18.26
C ARG A 121 -1.91 -10.44 19.32
N GLN A 122 -2.77 -11.37 18.96
CA GLN A 122 -3.26 -12.41 19.84
C GLN A 122 -3.27 -13.76 19.13
N ALA A 123 -2.52 -14.73 19.61
CA ALA A 123 -2.65 -16.11 19.17
C ALA A 123 -3.75 -16.81 20.02
N ILE A 124 -4.69 -17.43 19.34
CA ILE A 124 -5.84 -18.12 19.97
C ILE A 124 -5.81 -19.57 19.47
N PRO A 125 -5.66 -20.56 20.39
CA PRO A 125 -5.62 -21.98 20.00
C PRO A 125 -6.82 -22.36 19.13
N ASP A 126 -6.58 -23.13 18.08
CA ASP A 126 -7.56 -23.63 17.10
C ASP A 126 -8.31 -22.56 16.28
N ILE A 127 -8.09 -21.27 16.57
CA ILE A 127 -8.69 -20.15 15.83
C ILE A 127 -7.66 -19.52 14.88
N GLY A 128 -6.40 -19.36 15.34
CA GLY A 128 -5.35 -18.72 14.60
C GLY A 128 -4.79 -17.49 15.32
N ALA A 129 -4.09 -16.64 14.61
CA ALA A 129 -3.53 -15.40 15.13
C ALA A 129 -4.27 -14.19 14.56
N VAL A 130 -4.69 -13.28 15.42
CA VAL A 130 -5.38 -12.04 15.04
C VAL A 130 -4.51 -10.85 15.38
N ASP A 131 -4.40 -9.90 14.47
CA ASP A 131 -3.74 -8.61 14.65
C ASP A 131 -4.78 -7.50 14.48
N PHE A 132 -4.73 -6.51 15.36
CA PHE A 132 -5.45 -5.26 15.24
C PHE A 132 -4.46 -4.12 15.41
N SER A 133 -4.40 -3.19 14.45
CA SER A 133 -3.53 -2.03 14.55
C SER A 133 -4.16 -0.74 14.04
N LEU A 134 -3.69 0.36 14.61
CA LEU A 134 -3.85 1.69 14.07
C LEU A 134 -2.66 1.98 13.17
N ALA A 135 -2.91 2.48 11.98
CA ALA A 135 -1.91 2.81 10.98
C ALA A 135 -1.91 4.31 10.70
N THR A 136 -0.75 4.88 10.49
CA THR A 136 -0.60 6.27 10.04
C THR A 136 0.63 6.40 9.16
N THR A 137 0.56 7.28 8.18
CA THR A 137 1.70 7.65 7.33
C THR A 137 2.56 8.67 8.07
N PRO A 138 3.75 8.32 8.60
CA PRO A 138 4.60 9.25 9.34
C PRO A 138 5.33 10.26 8.45
N LEU A 139 5.45 9.95 7.15
CA LEU A 139 6.03 10.81 6.12
C LEU A 139 4.98 10.98 5.04
N ALA A 140 4.52 12.22 4.86
CA ALA A 140 3.58 12.55 3.80
C ALA A 140 4.16 12.23 2.42
N THR A 141 3.29 11.86 1.50
CA THR A 141 3.61 11.77 0.07
C THR A 141 3.20 13.08 -0.58
N ASP A 142 4.09 13.72 -1.30
CA ASP A 142 3.73 14.93 -2.03
C ASP A 142 3.01 14.56 -3.33
N VAL A 143 1.85 15.15 -3.51
CA VAL A 143 1.03 15.03 -4.73
C VAL A 143 0.81 16.41 -5.34
N TRP A 144 0.48 16.47 -6.63
CA TRP A 144 0.19 17.76 -7.24
C TRP A 144 -1.14 18.32 -6.71
N LYS A 145 -1.17 19.63 -6.33
CA LYS A 145 -2.42 20.33 -5.92
C LYS A 145 -3.46 20.29 -7.02
N ASP A 146 -3.05 20.60 -8.25
CA ASP A 146 -3.83 20.43 -9.48
C ASP A 146 -3.02 19.57 -10.48
N PRO A 147 -3.28 18.26 -10.56
CA PRO A 147 -2.56 17.38 -11.50
C PRO A 147 -2.90 17.67 -12.96
N TYR A 148 -3.97 18.43 -13.22
CA TYR A 148 -4.48 18.77 -14.57
C TYR A 148 -3.99 20.14 -15.08
N LEU A 149 -3.06 20.78 -14.36
CA LEU A 149 -2.51 22.08 -14.76
C LEU A 149 -1.49 21.91 -15.88
N VAL A 150 -1.83 22.41 -17.09
CA VAL A 150 -1.02 22.33 -18.33
C VAL A 150 -0.24 23.61 -18.56
N ASP A 151 0.97 23.50 -19.14
CA ASP A 151 1.87 24.59 -19.53
C ASP A 151 2.32 25.53 -18.39
N GLN A 152 2.05 25.17 -17.15
CA GLN A 152 2.42 25.91 -15.96
C GLN A 152 3.11 24.97 -14.97
N ARG A 153 3.88 25.54 -14.05
CA ARG A 153 4.47 24.77 -12.96
C ARG A 153 3.38 24.39 -11.98
N ARG A 154 3.24 23.08 -11.72
CA ARG A 154 2.33 22.52 -10.72
C ARG A 154 2.89 22.74 -9.30
N GLY A 155 2.05 23.14 -8.35
CA GLY A 155 2.39 23.13 -6.94
C GLY A 155 2.08 21.78 -6.34
N ASP A 156 2.83 21.40 -5.33
CA ASP A 156 2.66 20.18 -4.57
C ASP A 156 1.88 20.43 -3.26
N THR A 157 1.32 19.37 -2.70
CA THR A 157 0.62 19.34 -1.40
C THR A 157 0.87 18.01 -0.73
N GLU A 158 0.86 18.01 0.60
CA GLU A 158 1.03 16.80 1.39
C GLU A 158 -0.25 15.94 1.36
N ARG A 159 -0.06 14.65 1.11
CA ARG A 159 -1.07 13.60 1.25
C ARG A 159 -0.68 12.68 2.39
N THR A 160 -1.58 12.52 3.33
CA THR A 160 -1.45 11.64 4.48
C THR A 160 -2.58 10.63 4.53
N SER A 161 -2.38 9.55 5.26
CA SER A 161 -3.45 8.60 5.57
C SER A 161 -3.37 8.13 7.02
N THR A 162 -4.54 7.90 7.59
CA THR A 162 -4.69 7.26 8.90
C THR A 162 -5.78 6.19 8.82
N GLY A 163 -5.63 5.12 9.59
CA GLY A 163 -6.61 4.05 9.50
C GLY A 163 -6.43 2.93 10.50
N VAL A 164 -7.11 1.85 10.22
CA VAL A 164 -7.09 0.61 10.99
C VAL A 164 -6.79 -0.57 10.08
N LYS A 165 -6.09 -1.55 10.64
CA LYS A 165 -5.81 -2.82 9.99
C LYS A 165 -6.24 -3.95 10.89
N ILE A 166 -6.89 -4.96 10.31
CA ILE A 166 -7.20 -6.24 10.96
C ILE A 166 -6.62 -7.34 10.09
N SER A 167 -5.82 -8.23 10.69
CA SER A 167 -5.34 -9.43 10.01
C SER A 167 -5.69 -10.66 10.83
N TRP A 168 -5.95 -11.76 10.14
CA TRP A 168 -6.25 -13.04 10.75
C TRP A 168 -5.55 -14.14 9.98
N ASP A 169 -4.56 -14.77 10.62
CA ASP A 169 -3.74 -15.82 10.07
C ASP A 169 -4.11 -17.18 10.63
N ASP A 170 -3.77 -18.23 9.88
CA ASP A 170 -4.06 -19.63 10.24
C ASP A 170 -5.54 -19.84 10.61
N ILE A 171 -6.44 -19.21 9.84
CA ILE A 171 -7.88 -19.18 10.10
C ILE A 171 -8.43 -20.57 10.36
N LEU A 172 -8.89 -20.82 11.60
CA LEU A 172 -9.41 -22.11 12.05
C LEU A 172 -8.45 -23.29 11.79
N SER A 173 -7.16 -23.08 12.03
CA SER A 173 -6.07 -24.05 11.76
C SER A 173 -5.93 -24.43 10.29
N THR A 174 -6.38 -23.61 9.39
CA THR A 174 -6.10 -23.71 7.96
C THR A 174 -4.87 -22.86 7.60
N ARG A 175 -4.54 -22.75 6.33
CA ARG A 175 -3.49 -21.88 5.81
C ARG A 175 -4.04 -20.63 5.13
N PHE A 176 -5.28 -20.28 5.42
CA PHE A 176 -5.86 -19.04 4.95
C PHE A 176 -5.47 -17.89 5.85
N GLU A 177 -5.20 -16.76 5.23
CA GLU A 177 -4.89 -15.47 5.85
C GLU A 177 -5.84 -14.43 5.27
N PHE A 178 -6.48 -13.65 6.14
CA PHE A 178 -7.37 -12.55 5.78
C PHE A 178 -6.80 -11.24 6.30
N GLU A 179 -6.93 -10.19 5.50
CA GLU A 179 -6.55 -8.84 5.88
C GLU A 179 -7.64 -7.87 5.45
N TRP A 180 -7.99 -6.97 6.34
CA TRP A 180 -8.77 -5.77 6.04
C TRP A 180 -8.02 -4.54 6.49
N VAL A 181 -8.01 -3.52 5.62
CA VAL A 181 -7.43 -2.20 5.88
C VAL A 181 -8.49 -1.18 5.52
N GLY A 182 -8.85 -0.33 6.49
CA GLY A 182 -9.70 0.83 6.28
C GLY A 182 -8.91 2.09 6.60
N LYS A 183 -8.86 3.05 5.67
CA LYS A 183 -8.07 4.29 5.80
C LYS A 183 -8.86 5.50 5.35
N GLU A 184 -8.58 6.64 5.96
CA GLU A 184 -8.94 7.97 5.48
C GLU A 184 -7.72 8.60 4.83
N ILE A 185 -7.90 9.16 3.62
CA ILE A 185 -6.89 9.88 2.87
C ILE A 185 -7.21 11.38 2.97
N GLU A 186 -6.22 12.17 3.37
CA GLU A 186 -6.31 13.61 3.48
C GLU A 186 -5.26 14.29 2.60
N LEU A 187 -5.63 15.40 1.97
CA LEU A 187 -4.74 16.33 1.27
C LEU A 187 -4.82 17.69 1.97
N ASP A 188 -3.68 18.32 2.25
CA ASP A 188 -3.64 19.63 2.88
C ASP A 188 -4.29 20.70 2.01
N ASP A 189 -3.97 20.71 0.72
CA ASP A 189 -4.54 21.64 -0.28
C ASP A 189 -4.95 20.87 -1.54
N GLU A 190 -6.24 20.88 -1.88
CA GLU A 190 -6.80 20.23 -3.07
C GLU A 190 -7.32 21.26 -4.08
N GLU A 191 -6.67 21.36 -5.23
CA GLU A 191 -7.01 22.29 -6.31
C GLU A 191 -7.33 21.59 -7.64
N SER A 192 -7.63 20.29 -7.62
CA SER A 192 -7.88 19.49 -8.81
C SER A 192 -8.91 20.13 -9.75
N GLY A 193 -8.51 20.41 -10.98
CA GLY A 193 -9.36 20.96 -12.02
C GLY A 193 -9.78 22.42 -11.80
N THR A 194 -9.15 23.16 -10.86
CA THR A 194 -9.53 24.56 -10.62
C THR A 194 -8.94 25.54 -11.62
N SER A 195 -8.00 25.10 -12.45
CA SER A 195 -7.42 25.94 -13.49
C SER A 195 -8.49 26.48 -14.45
N SER A 196 -8.48 27.80 -14.66
CA SER A 196 -9.43 28.46 -15.56
C SER A 196 -9.31 28.01 -17.02
N SER A 197 -8.17 27.45 -17.41
CA SER A 197 -7.94 26.91 -18.77
C SER A 197 -8.80 25.69 -19.08
N LEU A 198 -9.22 24.94 -18.07
CA LEU A 198 -10.06 23.74 -18.21
C LEU A 198 -11.55 24.07 -18.40
N GLY A 199 -11.98 25.27 -17.99
CA GLY A 199 -13.36 25.72 -18.12
C GLY A 199 -14.39 24.89 -17.32
N LEU A 200 -13.95 24.13 -16.32
CA LEU A 200 -14.79 23.25 -15.53
C LEU A 200 -15.74 24.04 -14.62
N SER A 201 -16.97 23.59 -14.52
CA SER A 201 -17.90 24.05 -13.51
C SER A 201 -17.49 23.58 -12.10
N ARG A 202 -17.97 24.25 -11.05
CA ARG A 202 -17.71 23.82 -9.67
C ARG A 202 -18.22 22.41 -9.36
N ALA A 203 -19.24 21.93 -10.05
CA ALA A 203 -19.72 20.56 -9.89
C ALA A 203 -18.69 19.56 -10.46
N GLN A 204 -18.15 19.81 -11.65
CA GLN A 204 -17.10 19.00 -12.26
C GLN A 204 -15.79 19.03 -11.47
N GLN A 205 -15.41 20.20 -10.91
CA GLN A 205 -14.24 20.28 -10.01
C GLN A 205 -14.39 19.39 -8.77
N ARG A 206 -15.61 19.33 -8.18
CA ARG A 206 -15.86 18.45 -7.03
C ARG A 206 -15.72 16.96 -7.37
N GLN A 207 -16.03 16.55 -8.58
CA GLN A 207 -15.85 15.16 -9.04
C GLN A 207 -14.40 14.72 -9.11
N LEU A 208 -13.44 15.65 -9.03
CA LEU A 208 -11.99 15.38 -9.12
C LEU A 208 -11.29 15.38 -7.75
N ARG A 209 -12.02 15.43 -6.65
CA ARG A 209 -11.45 15.41 -5.30
C ARG A 209 -10.86 14.03 -4.99
N ARG A 210 -9.69 14.03 -4.32
CA ARG A 210 -8.89 12.85 -4.03
C ARG A 210 -8.79 12.53 -2.54
N THR A 211 -9.52 13.28 -1.69
CA THR A 211 -9.73 12.96 -0.27
C THR A 211 -10.86 11.95 -0.12
N GLY A 212 -10.88 11.18 0.96
CA GLY A 212 -11.93 10.21 1.24
C GLY A 212 -11.43 8.93 1.89
N ASP A 213 -12.24 7.89 1.85
CA ASP A 213 -11.99 6.61 2.51
C ASP A 213 -11.53 5.55 1.53
N VAL A 214 -10.74 4.59 2.03
CA VAL A 214 -10.31 3.39 1.29
C VAL A 214 -10.54 2.16 2.15
N ASP A 215 -11.26 1.19 1.61
CA ASP A 215 -11.40 -0.14 2.18
C ASP A 215 -10.72 -1.17 1.29
N ARG A 216 -9.82 -1.97 1.87
CA ARG A 216 -9.15 -3.07 1.16
C ARG A 216 -9.33 -4.37 1.91
N PHE A 217 -9.79 -5.38 1.20
CA PHE A 217 -9.95 -6.74 1.69
C PHE A 217 -9.03 -7.67 0.90
N THR A 218 -8.28 -8.52 1.58
CA THR A 218 -7.39 -9.47 0.93
C THR A 218 -7.52 -10.83 1.60
N LEU A 219 -7.59 -11.89 0.79
CA LEU A 219 -7.57 -13.27 1.24
C LEU A 219 -6.42 -13.99 0.53
N HIS A 220 -5.53 -14.58 1.31
CA HIS A 220 -4.38 -15.35 0.84
C HIS A 220 -4.46 -16.81 1.30
N TYR A 221 -3.75 -17.69 0.58
CA TYR A 221 -3.54 -19.06 0.97
C TYR A 221 -2.04 -19.38 0.98
N ASP A 222 -1.48 -19.72 2.15
CA ASP A 222 -0.06 -20.09 2.30
C ASP A 222 0.18 -21.53 1.85
N TRP A 223 0.68 -21.71 0.65
CA TRP A 223 0.96 -23.02 0.07
C TRP A 223 2.45 -23.37 0.16
N GLN A 224 2.83 -24.10 1.19
CA GLN A 224 4.18 -24.65 1.31
C GLN A 224 4.35 -25.83 0.33
N ILE A 225 5.10 -25.61 -0.78
CA ILE A 225 5.37 -26.64 -1.79
C ILE A 225 6.44 -27.62 -1.27
N ASN A 226 7.51 -27.09 -0.68
CA ASN A 226 8.58 -27.84 -0.06
C ASN A 226 9.36 -26.93 0.92
N GLU A 227 10.45 -27.41 1.50
CA GLU A 227 11.26 -26.66 2.50
C GLU A 227 11.82 -25.33 1.97
N ARG A 228 11.95 -25.18 0.66
CA ARG A 228 12.55 -23.98 0.04
C ARG A 228 11.56 -23.11 -0.72
N HIS A 229 10.43 -23.68 -1.15
CA HIS A 229 9.49 -22.99 -2.00
C HIS A 229 8.12 -22.86 -1.35
N ARG A 230 7.63 -21.64 -1.29
CA ARG A 230 6.30 -21.30 -0.82
C ARG A 230 5.61 -20.44 -1.89
N LEU A 231 4.38 -20.77 -2.21
CA LEU A 231 3.50 -19.93 -3.03
C LEU A 231 2.36 -19.41 -2.20
N VAL A 232 2.03 -18.13 -2.38
CA VAL A 232 0.92 -17.48 -1.68
C VAL A 232 0.02 -16.80 -2.74
N PRO A 233 -0.91 -17.57 -3.34
CA PRO A 233 -1.96 -16.99 -4.14
C PRO A 233 -2.91 -16.18 -3.25
N GLY A 234 -3.47 -15.11 -3.81
CA GLY A 234 -4.41 -14.26 -3.10
C GLY A 234 -5.38 -13.57 -4.04
N ILE A 235 -6.52 -13.18 -3.48
CA ILE A 235 -7.51 -12.32 -4.11
C ILE A 235 -7.71 -11.09 -3.23
N GLY A 236 -7.90 -9.94 -3.84
CA GLY A 236 -8.18 -8.69 -3.16
C GLY A 236 -9.39 -8.00 -3.75
N TYR A 237 -10.00 -7.14 -2.97
CA TYR A 237 -10.99 -6.15 -3.38
C TYR A 237 -10.64 -4.83 -2.71
N THR A 238 -10.58 -3.77 -3.49
CA THR A 238 -10.34 -2.42 -3.00
C THR A 238 -11.49 -1.52 -3.42
N ASP A 239 -11.94 -0.67 -2.51
CA ASP A 239 -12.98 0.32 -2.71
C ASP A 239 -12.44 1.68 -2.26
N TYR A 240 -12.20 2.58 -3.22
CA TYR A 240 -11.80 3.97 -2.99
C TYR A 240 -13.04 4.84 -3.02
N GLN A 241 -13.60 5.13 -1.85
CA GLN A 241 -14.75 6.02 -1.66
C GLN A 241 -14.28 7.46 -1.52
N LEU A 242 -13.74 8.02 -2.60
CA LEU A 242 -13.24 9.38 -2.58
C LEU A 242 -14.38 10.40 -2.71
N ASP A 243 -14.18 11.62 -2.18
CA ASP A 243 -15.14 12.72 -2.25
C ASP A 243 -15.50 13.14 -3.69
N GLY A 244 -14.67 12.77 -4.65
CA GLY A 244 -14.89 13.02 -6.07
C GLY A 244 -15.26 11.74 -6.80
N ASP A 245 -16.52 11.61 -7.22
CA ASP A 245 -17.06 10.41 -7.88
C ASP A 245 -16.27 9.97 -9.13
N ALA A 246 -15.55 10.88 -9.79
CA ALA A 246 -14.69 10.56 -10.93
C ALA A 246 -13.28 10.07 -10.53
N MET A 247 -12.98 10.14 -9.26
CA MET A 247 -11.74 9.63 -8.64
C MET A 247 -12.01 8.43 -7.74
N ALA A 248 -13.28 8.20 -7.39
CA ALA A 248 -13.74 7.01 -6.71
C ALA A 248 -13.68 5.82 -7.66
N GLU A 249 -13.13 4.72 -7.18
CA GLU A 249 -12.97 3.50 -7.97
C GLU A 249 -13.03 2.26 -7.09
N ASP A 250 -13.55 1.18 -7.63
CA ASP A 250 -13.50 -0.12 -6.97
C ASP A 250 -13.00 -1.21 -7.91
N GLY A 251 -12.47 -2.28 -7.36
CA GLY A 251 -11.93 -3.33 -8.20
C GLY A 251 -11.40 -4.54 -7.48
N PHE A 252 -11.08 -5.54 -8.28
CA PHE A 252 -10.54 -6.81 -7.82
C PHE A 252 -9.07 -6.95 -8.20
N ALA A 253 -8.32 -7.58 -7.31
CA ALA A 253 -6.92 -7.92 -7.52
C ALA A 253 -6.68 -9.42 -7.42
N LEU A 254 -5.75 -9.91 -8.24
CA LEU A 254 -5.18 -11.25 -8.12
C LEU A 254 -3.71 -11.12 -7.76
N HIS A 255 -3.28 -11.82 -6.74
CA HIS A 255 -1.90 -11.79 -6.28
C HIS A 255 -1.28 -13.18 -6.30
N LEU A 256 0.00 -13.26 -6.63
CA LEU A 256 0.79 -14.46 -6.47
C LEU A 256 2.16 -14.07 -5.93
N LYS A 257 2.45 -14.44 -4.69
CA LYS A 257 3.80 -14.29 -4.11
C LYS A 257 4.50 -15.66 -4.18
N HIS A 258 5.75 -15.66 -4.61
CA HIS A 258 6.63 -16.82 -4.53
C HIS A 258 7.82 -16.50 -3.64
N LEU A 259 8.02 -17.29 -2.64
CA LEU A 259 9.14 -17.21 -1.73
C LEU A 259 10.08 -18.38 -1.97
N TYR A 260 11.36 -18.06 -2.14
CA TYR A 260 12.41 -19.06 -2.34
C TYR A 260 13.52 -18.88 -1.31
N ASP A 261 13.66 -19.84 -0.41
CA ASP A 261 14.67 -19.85 0.65
C ASP A 261 15.99 -20.47 0.19
N LEU A 262 17.06 -19.67 0.19
CA LEU A 262 18.43 -20.01 -0.19
C LEU A 262 19.36 -19.96 1.03
N GLY A 263 19.08 -20.74 2.04
CA GLY A 263 19.82 -20.72 3.30
C GLY A 263 19.64 -19.43 4.09
N ARG A 264 20.63 -18.53 4.07
CA ARG A 264 20.50 -17.20 4.71
C ARG A 264 19.83 -16.14 3.84
N TRP A 265 19.49 -16.47 2.61
CA TRP A 265 18.87 -15.57 1.67
C TRP A 265 17.42 -16.00 1.38
N ARG A 266 16.53 -15.05 1.21
CA ARG A 266 15.19 -15.28 0.72
C ARG A 266 14.96 -14.40 -0.50
N LEU A 267 14.53 -15.02 -1.60
CA LEU A 267 14.03 -14.31 -2.77
C LEU A 267 12.50 -14.28 -2.69
N VAL A 268 11.94 -13.10 -2.84
CA VAL A 268 10.49 -12.89 -2.93
C VAL A 268 10.17 -12.33 -4.30
N THR A 269 9.24 -12.95 -4.99
CA THR A 269 8.69 -12.45 -6.26
C THR A 269 7.19 -12.28 -6.07
N LYS A 270 6.65 -11.12 -6.42
CA LYS A 270 5.21 -10.85 -6.42
C LYS A 270 4.78 -10.56 -7.85
N LEU A 271 3.67 -11.14 -8.26
CA LEU A 271 2.90 -10.79 -9.44
C LEU A 271 1.54 -10.33 -8.97
N SER A 272 1.05 -9.21 -9.48
CA SER A 272 -0.30 -8.73 -9.24
C SER A 272 -0.96 -8.35 -10.57
N TYR A 273 -2.25 -8.56 -10.61
CA TYR A 273 -3.15 -8.08 -11.66
C TYR A 273 -4.31 -7.42 -10.97
N GLU A 274 -4.65 -6.22 -11.40
CA GLU A 274 -5.76 -5.45 -10.85
C GLU A 274 -6.68 -5.02 -11.99
N ASP A 275 -7.98 -5.09 -11.74
CA ASP A 275 -9.04 -4.63 -12.65
C ASP A 275 -9.94 -3.70 -11.84
N VAL A 276 -9.84 -2.41 -12.14
CA VAL A 276 -10.53 -1.35 -11.42
C VAL A 276 -11.44 -0.58 -12.36
N GLU A 277 -12.59 -0.17 -11.87
CA GLU A 277 -13.56 0.65 -12.58
C GLU A 277 -13.83 1.91 -11.77
N SER A 278 -13.85 3.07 -12.42
CA SER A 278 -14.22 4.32 -11.77
C SER A 278 -15.75 4.49 -11.76
N ASP A 279 -16.28 5.08 -10.69
CA ASP A 279 -17.72 5.27 -10.48
C ASP A 279 -18.33 6.18 -11.54
N GLU A 280 -17.62 7.25 -11.91
CA GLU A 280 -18.04 8.19 -12.94
C GLU A 280 -16.94 8.50 -13.95
N ILE A 281 -17.35 9.05 -15.09
CA ILE A 281 -16.40 9.49 -16.13
C ILE A 281 -15.70 10.76 -15.65
N ASN A 282 -14.38 10.77 -15.75
CA ASN A 282 -13.58 11.95 -15.43
C ASN A 282 -13.96 13.10 -16.39
N PRO A 283 -14.39 14.29 -15.88
CA PRO A 283 -14.84 15.41 -16.71
C PRO A 283 -13.72 16.09 -17.52
N ILE A 284 -12.48 15.66 -17.36
CA ILE A 284 -11.32 16.15 -18.10
C ILE A 284 -11.16 15.42 -19.43
N TYR A 285 -11.52 14.12 -19.47
CA TYR A 285 -11.30 13.23 -20.64
C TYR A 285 -12.59 12.86 -21.36
#